data_2101b7cc569ba57165c9bd74ca577cac
#
_entry.id   2101b7cc569ba57165c9bd74ca577cac
#
_cell.length_a   1.000
_cell.length_b   1.000
_cell.length_c   1.000
_cell.angle_alpha   90.00
_cell.angle_beta   90.00
_cell.angle_gamma   90.00
#
_symmetry.space_group_name_H-M   'P 1'
#
loop_
_entity.id
_entity.type
_entity.pdbx_description
1 polymer ?
#
loop_
_entity_poly.entity_id
_entity_poly.type
_entity_poly.pdbx_seq_one_letter_code
_entity_poly.pdbx_strand_id
1 'polypeptide(L)'
;MNASSTLFVWQEGALATVETCEVAETTLEAADSFLVAGGSALAVRLHRSRFREAAFERGWREREGFDAFWDASIALIPRDGDWFPRFELVTSRDSPRLRFRLRSAPELSDSVVLATAKGDPRTVPHLKGPDLPAMSRLRQEAQKTGAGEAVILDGGHVTDGASTALLWWRGGELFTPPLNLPRVDSVAARTVRGVAAALGVPVDEEEVSPSQLEGTVVWAVNALHGIRAVPAWVNGPRLEQDAARTAAWRARLAALARPL
;
A
#
# COMPACT_ATOMS: atom_id res chain seq x y z
N MET A 1 -9.92 13.04 16.47
CA MET A 1 -10.21 14.11 15.50
C MET A 1 -10.47 13.43 14.16
N ASN A 2 -11.65 13.64 13.55
CA ASN A 2 -11.90 13.11 12.19
C ASN A 2 -10.91 13.77 11.22
N ALA A 3 -10.07 12.97 10.58
CA ALA A 3 -9.19 13.48 9.55
C ALA A 3 -10.04 14.16 8.47
N SER A 4 -9.79 15.43 8.19
CA SER A 4 -10.50 16.15 7.15
C SER A 4 -10.24 15.46 5.81
N SER A 5 -11.28 15.10 5.11
CA SER A 5 -11.19 14.43 3.80
C SER A 5 -12.08 15.16 2.82
N THR A 6 -11.49 15.65 1.73
CA THR A 6 -12.22 16.27 0.63
C THR A 6 -12.22 15.32 -0.57
N LEU A 7 -13.38 15.09 -1.15
CA LEU A 7 -13.57 14.25 -2.33
C LEU A 7 -13.76 15.12 -3.58
N PHE A 8 -13.03 14.78 -4.63
CA PHE A 8 -13.15 15.38 -5.95
C PHE A 8 -13.48 14.31 -6.98
N VAL A 9 -14.28 14.68 -7.97
CA VAL A 9 -14.59 13.85 -9.15
C VAL A 9 -14.01 14.53 -10.39
N TRP A 10 -13.45 13.75 -11.28
CA TRP A 10 -13.00 14.22 -12.59
C TRP A 10 -14.19 14.35 -13.54
N GLN A 11 -14.47 15.56 -13.98
CA GLN A 11 -15.58 15.88 -14.87
C GLN A 11 -15.13 16.99 -15.84
N GLU A 12 -15.45 16.83 -17.12
CA GLU A 12 -15.21 17.86 -18.16
C GLU A 12 -13.79 18.46 -18.16
N GLY A 13 -12.80 17.62 -17.88
CA GLY A 13 -11.39 18.05 -17.87
C GLY A 13 -10.94 18.76 -16.59
N ALA A 14 -11.73 18.75 -15.51
CA ALA A 14 -11.40 19.38 -14.23
C ALA A 14 -11.80 18.52 -13.02
N LEU A 15 -11.20 18.83 -11.86
CA LEU A 15 -11.60 18.27 -10.57
C LEU A 15 -12.68 19.14 -9.93
N ALA A 16 -13.89 18.59 -9.78
CA ALA A 16 -15.01 19.22 -9.08
C ALA A 16 -15.16 18.62 -7.69
N THR A 17 -15.38 19.45 -6.67
CA THR A 17 -15.67 19.01 -5.29
C THR A 17 -17.02 18.32 -5.24
N VAL A 18 -17.12 17.18 -4.54
CA VAL A 18 -18.37 16.46 -4.34
C VAL A 18 -18.85 16.68 -2.91
N GLU A 19 -20.07 17.18 -2.75
CA GLU A 19 -20.72 17.22 -1.46
C GLU A 19 -21.15 15.80 -1.02
N THR A 20 -21.07 15.53 0.26
CA THR A 20 -21.20 14.18 0.86
C THR A 20 -22.56 13.50 0.56
N CYS A 21 -23.58 14.28 0.18
CA CYS A 21 -24.92 13.76 -0.17
C CYS A 21 -25.02 13.14 -1.57
N GLU A 22 -24.04 13.38 -2.45
CA GLU A 22 -24.05 12.85 -3.84
C GLU A 22 -23.27 11.54 -4.02
N VAL A 23 -22.82 10.91 -2.93
CA VAL A 23 -22.14 9.62 -3.03
C VAL A 23 -23.18 8.55 -3.34
N ALA A 24 -23.67 8.53 -4.60
CA ALA A 24 -24.41 7.41 -5.14
C ALA A 24 -23.64 6.10 -4.90
N GLU A 25 -24.37 4.99 -4.85
CA GLU A 25 -23.75 3.66 -4.77
C GLU A 25 -22.67 3.54 -5.85
N THR A 26 -21.42 3.45 -5.40
CA THR A 26 -20.25 3.32 -6.28
C THR A 26 -19.45 2.11 -5.87
N THR A 27 -19.04 1.33 -6.86
CA THR A 27 -18.09 0.23 -6.66
C THR A 27 -16.66 0.74 -6.89
N LEU A 28 -15.77 0.46 -5.93
CA LEU A 28 -14.36 0.80 -6.07
C LEU A 28 -13.67 -0.24 -6.95
N GLU A 29 -13.16 0.17 -8.09
CA GLU A 29 -12.54 -0.69 -9.09
C GLU A 29 -11.01 -0.73 -8.98
N ALA A 30 -10.40 0.41 -8.71
CA ALA A 30 -8.97 0.53 -8.50
C ALA A 30 -8.67 1.69 -7.55
N ALA A 31 -7.58 1.58 -6.78
CA ALA A 31 -7.11 2.67 -5.94
C ALA A 31 -5.58 2.68 -5.80
N ASP A 32 -5.03 3.87 -5.57
CA ASP A 32 -3.65 4.03 -5.16
C ASP A 32 -3.54 5.14 -4.10
N SER A 33 -2.50 5.06 -3.26
CA SER A 33 -2.21 6.03 -2.21
C SER A 33 -0.74 6.01 -1.88
N PHE A 34 -0.17 7.17 -1.54
CA PHE A 34 1.20 7.30 -1.06
C PHE A 34 1.30 8.46 -0.06
N LEU A 35 2.28 8.39 0.82
CA LEU A 35 2.58 9.47 1.75
C LEU A 35 3.21 10.65 1.01
N VAL A 36 2.71 11.84 1.28
CA VAL A 36 3.34 13.11 0.95
C VAL A 36 3.70 13.78 2.26
N ALA A 37 4.98 13.92 2.54
CA ALA A 37 5.49 14.54 3.75
C ALA A 37 6.24 15.83 3.39
N GLY A 38 5.78 16.97 3.92
CA GLY A 38 6.38 18.26 3.61
C GLY A 38 6.53 18.51 2.10
N GLY A 39 5.51 18.19 1.30
CA GLY A 39 5.50 18.37 -0.16
C GLY A 39 6.36 17.39 -0.96
N SER A 40 6.96 16.39 -0.33
CA SER A 40 7.79 15.38 -0.98
C SER A 40 7.18 13.99 -0.86
N ALA A 41 7.39 13.14 -1.84
CA ALA A 41 6.87 11.78 -1.85
C ALA A 41 7.87 10.78 -2.46
N LEU A 42 7.69 9.51 -2.10
CA LEU A 42 8.51 8.41 -2.57
C LEU A 42 7.83 7.71 -3.77
N ALA A 43 8.61 7.46 -4.82
CA ALA A 43 8.24 6.59 -5.94
C ALA A 43 6.91 6.96 -6.65
N VAL A 44 6.57 8.24 -6.74
CA VAL A 44 5.31 8.74 -7.34
C VAL A 44 5.07 8.18 -8.75
N ARG A 45 6.14 8.02 -9.56
CA ARG A 45 6.02 7.43 -10.92
C ARG A 45 5.55 5.97 -10.88
N LEU A 46 5.99 5.17 -9.91
CA LEU A 46 5.54 3.79 -9.75
C LEU A 46 4.08 3.72 -9.29
N HIS A 47 3.66 4.62 -8.40
CA HIS A 47 2.26 4.74 -7.99
C HIS A 47 1.36 5.13 -9.18
N ARG A 48 1.77 6.12 -9.98
CA ARG A 48 1.06 6.50 -11.21
C ARG A 48 0.92 5.32 -12.17
N SER A 49 2.02 4.59 -12.44
CA SER A 49 2.01 3.44 -13.35
C SER A 49 1.04 2.37 -12.87
N ARG A 50 1.16 1.94 -11.61
CA ARG A 50 0.29 0.93 -11.03
C ARG A 50 -1.19 1.33 -11.07
N PHE A 51 -1.50 2.57 -10.68
CA PHE A 51 -2.89 3.04 -10.72
C PHE A 51 -3.42 3.14 -12.15
N ARG A 52 -2.59 3.61 -13.10
CA ARG A 52 -2.96 3.66 -14.51
C ARG A 52 -3.26 2.27 -15.07
N GLU A 53 -2.37 1.32 -14.86
CA GLU A 53 -2.54 -0.07 -15.31
C GLU A 53 -3.83 -0.66 -14.75
N ALA A 54 -4.06 -0.55 -13.44
CA ALA A 54 -5.28 -1.01 -12.80
C ALA A 54 -6.53 -0.29 -13.33
N ALA A 55 -6.49 1.03 -13.53
CA ALA A 55 -7.64 1.77 -14.05
C ALA A 55 -7.99 1.35 -15.47
N PHE A 56 -7.00 1.13 -16.33
CA PHE A 56 -7.24 0.67 -17.70
C PHE A 56 -7.74 -0.78 -17.74
N GLU A 57 -7.21 -1.66 -16.92
CA GLU A 57 -7.71 -3.02 -16.74
C GLU A 57 -9.18 -3.04 -16.33
N ARG A 58 -9.56 -2.11 -15.45
CA ARG A 58 -10.92 -1.99 -14.88
C ARG A 58 -11.86 -1.06 -15.69
N GLY A 59 -11.54 -0.75 -16.92
CA GLY A 59 -12.48 -0.15 -17.87
C GLY A 59 -12.28 1.33 -18.19
N TRP A 60 -11.32 2.01 -17.59
CA TRP A 60 -10.97 3.35 -18.06
C TRP A 60 -10.35 3.27 -19.46
N ARG A 61 -10.68 4.22 -20.38
CA ARG A 61 -10.22 4.15 -21.78
C ARG A 61 -9.48 5.39 -22.25
N GLU A 62 -9.65 6.53 -21.60
CA GLU A 62 -9.11 7.81 -22.06
C GLU A 62 -7.73 8.07 -21.44
N ARG A 63 -6.67 7.95 -22.25
CA ARG A 63 -5.30 8.15 -21.79
C ARG A 63 -5.06 9.61 -21.37
N GLU A 64 -5.41 10.55 -22.23
CA GLU A 64 -5.23 11.99 -21.97
C GLU A 64 -6.03 12.44 -20.76
N GLY A 65 -7.25 11.99 -20.63
CA GLY A 65 -8.09 12.25 -19.46
C GLY A 65 -7.50 11.70 -18.16
N PHE A 66 -6.85 10.50 -18.20
CA PHE A 66 -6.16 9.96 -17.03
C PHE A 66 -4.95 10.82 -16.64
N ASP A 67 -4.13 11.22 -17.63
CA ASP A 67 -2.92 12.00 -17.38
C ASP A 67 -3.26 13.38 -16.82
N ALA A 68 -4.27 14.06 -17.39
CA ALA A 68 -4.77 15.35 -16.90
C ALA A 68 -5.36 15.24 -15.48
N PHE A 69 -6.15 14.19 -15.21
CA PHE A 69 -6.66 13.90 -13.86
C PHE A 69 -5.53 13.73 -12.85
N TRP A 70 -4.49 12.95 -13.20
CA TRP A 70 -3.36 12.72 -12.31
C TRP A 70 -2.64 14.02 -11.98
N ASP A 71 -2.31 14.80 -13.00
CA ASP A 71 -1.56 16.05 -12.83
C ASP A 71 -2.36 17.10 -12.05
N ALA A 72 -3.66 17.24 -12.32
CA ALA A 72 -4.56 18.11 -11.55
C ALA A 72 -4.67 17.64 -10.07
N SER A 73 -4.73 16.33 -9.83
CA SER A 73 -4.78 15.77 -8.46
C SER A 73 -3.49 16.07 -7.70
N ILE A 74 -2.33 15.88 -8.32
CA ILE A 74 -1.01 16.20 -7.72
C ILE A 74 -0.90 17.69 -7.39
N ALA A 75 -1.40 18.57 -8.25
CA ALA A 75 -1.39 20.01 -8.03
C ALA A 75 -2.23 20.46 -6.83
N LEU A 76 -3.29 19.71 -6.48
CA LEU A 76 -4.15 20.00 -5.33
C LEU A 76 -3.54 19.58 -3.98
N ILE A 77 -2.49 18.75 -3.96
CA ILE A 77 -1.88 18.30 -2.70
C ILE A 77 -1.09 19.47 -2.10
N PRO A 78 -1.41 19.94 -0.88
CA PRO A 78 -0.65 20.98 -0.22
C PRO A 78 0.81 20.56 0.01
N ARG A 79 1.71 21.52 -0.06
CA ARG A 79 3.15 21.28 0.15
C ARG A 79 3.54 21.32 1.62
N ASP A 80 2.67 21.85 2.47
CA ASP A 80 2.83 21.90 3.91
C ASP A 80 2.05 20.75 4.58
N GLY A 81 2.60 20.20 5.68
CA GLY A 81 1.99 19.10 6.42
C GLY A 81 2.15 17.74 5.73
N ASP A 82 1.48 16.75 6.30
CA ASP A 82 1.56 15.37 5.86
C ASP A 82 0.20 14.91 5.31
N TRP A 83 0.22 14.37 4.10
CA TRP A 83 -0.96 13.96 3.37
C TRP A 83 -0.87 12.50 2.93
N PHE A 84 -2.02 11.83 2.89
CA PHE A 84 -2.13 10.47 2.35
C PHE A 84 -3.29 10.41 1.34
N PRO A 85 -3.14 11.11 0.19
CA PRO A 85 -4.17 11.17 -0.82
C PRO A 85 -4.52 9.80 -1.37
N ARG A 86 -5.72 9.64 -1.93
CA ARG A 86 -6.14 8.44 -2.61
C ARG A 86 -6.73 8.76 -3.98
N PHE A 87 -6.16 8.14 -4.99
CA PHE A 87 -6.64 8.11 -6.36
C PHE A 87 -7.56 6.90 -6.49
N GLU A 88 -8.72 7.07 -7.08
CA GLU A 88 -9.75 6.04 -7.18
C GLU A 88 -10.31 5.97 -8.60
N LEU A 89 -10.47 4.77 -9.13
CA LEU A 89 -11.44 4.49 -10.18
C LEU A 89 -12.66 3.85 -9.53
N VAL A 90 -13.82 4.39 -9.81
CA VAL A 90 -15.10 3.84 -9.33
C VAL A 90 -16.04 3.64 -10.51
N THR A 91 -16.93 2.67 -10.40
CA THR A 91 -18.07 2.51 -11.29
C THR A 91 -19.33 3.03 -10.61
N SER A 92 -20.05 3.91 -11.31
CA SER A 92 -21.35 4.42 -10.91
C SER A 92 -22.30 4.28 -12.10
N ARG A 93 -23.42 3.56 -11.93
CA ARG A 93 -24.37 3.30 -13.02
C ARG A 93 -23.67 2.83 -14.30
N ASP A 94 -22.81 1.83 -14.16
CA ASP A 94 -22.02 1.19 -15.25
C ASP A 94 -21.03 2.13 -15.98
N SER A 95 -20.80 3.32 -15.46
CA SER A 95 -19.81 4.26 -16.03
C SER A 95 -18.61 4.42 -15.12
N PRO A 96 -17.38 4.20 -15.61
CA PRO A 96 -16.16 4.43 -14.83
C PRO A 96 -15.94 5.93 -14.62
N ARG A 97 -15.52 6.31 -13.41
CA ARG A 97 -15.22 7.68 -13.03
C ARG A 97 -13.94 7.73 -12.21
N LEU A 98 -13.07 8.67 -12.50
CA LEU A 98 -11.90 8.96 -11.69
C LEU A 98 -12.29 9.91 -10.55
N ARG A 99 -11.80 9.58 -9.35
CA ARG A 99 -11.98 10.40 -8.15
C ARG A 99 -10.64 10.60 -7.45
N PHE A 100 -10.50 11.74 -6.84
CA PHE A 100 -9.37 12.08 -5.99
C PHE A 100 -9.85 12.41 -4.58
N ARG A 101 -9.28 11.75 -3.59
CA ARG A 101 -9.59 12.02 -2.20
C ARG A 101 -8.36 12.61 -1.52
N LEU A 102 -8.40 13.89 -1.23
CA LEU A 102 -7.40 14.56 -0.42
C LEU A 102 -7.71 14.33 1.07
N ARG A 103 -6.76 13.79 1.79
CA ARG A 103 -6.87 13.53 3.23
C ARG A 103 -5.53 13.68 3.92
N SER A 104 -5.53 14.16 5.14
CA SER A 104 -4.35 14.20 5.98
C SER A 104 -3.82 12.78 6.23
N ALA A 105 -2.51 12.64 6.39
CA ALA A 105 -1.91 11.38 6.77
C ALA A 105 -2.33 11.00 8.19
N PRO A 106 -2.67 9.73 8.46
CA PRO A 106 -2.78 9.25 9.83
C PRO A 106 -1.41 9.20 10.50
N GLU A 107 -1.38 9.06 11.81
CA GLU A 107 -0.15 8.90 12.57
C GLU A 107 0.70 7.77 12.01
N LEU A 108 1.99 8.03 11.84
CA LEU A 108 2.95 7.06 11.33
C LEU A 108 3.41 6.14 12.47
N SER A 109 3.69 4.89 12.14
CA SER A 109 4.17 3.89 13.07
C SER A 109 5.41 3.18 12.51
N ASP A 110 6.40 3.01 13.36
CA ASP A 110 7.66 2.36 13.04
C ASP A 110 7.64 0.83 13.20
N SER A 111 6.61 0.30 13.82
CA SER A 111 6.47 -1.13 14.04
C SER A 111 5.03 -1.59 13.90
N VAL A 112 4.85 -2.88 13.74
CA VAL A 112 3.52 -3.50 13.72
C VAL A 112 3.59 -4.95 14.18
N VAL A 113 2.67 -5.33 15.06
CA VAL A 113 2.46 -6.74 15.43
C VAL A 113 1.58 -7.39 14.38
N LEU A 114 1.95 -8.60 13.96
CA LEU A 114 1.20 -9.39 12.97
C LEU A 114 0.28 -10.41 13.64
N ALA A 115 -0.78 -10.79 12.92
CA ALA A 115 -1.56 -12.00 13.19
C ALA A 115 -1.93 -12.65 11.87
N THR A 116 -1.98 -13.99 11.83
CA THR A 116 -2.42 -14.71 10.64
C THR A 116 -3.93 -14.54 10.48
N ALA A 117 -4.35 -14.18 9.28
CA ALA A 117 -5.76 -14.10 8.91
C ALA A 117 -6.40 -15.49 8.89
N LYS A 118 -7.69 -15.57 9.22
CA LYS A 118 -8.44 -16.84 9.16
C LYS A 118 -8.69 -17.34 7.72
N GLY A 119 -8.55 -16.46 6.74
CA GLY A 119 -8.74 -16.76 5.32
C GLY A 119 -8.50 -15.51 4.48
N ASP A 120 -8.52 -15.69 3.18
CA ASP A 120 -8.39 -14.61 2.20
C ASP A 120 -9.79 -14.20 1.67
N PRO A 121 -10.29 -13.00 2.02
CA PRO A 121 -11.58 -12.53 1.53
C PRO A 121 -11.47 -11.77 0.20
N ARG A 122 -10.30 -11.72 -0.43
CA ARG A 122 -10.10 -10.96 -1.68
C ARG A 122 -10.74 -11.68 -2.86
N THR A 123 -11.33 -10.89 -3.73
CA THR A 123 -11.91 -11.33 -5.01
C THR A 123 -10.98 -11.06 -6.19
N VAL A 124 -10.13 -10.03 -6.07
CA VAL A 124 -9.17 -9.62 -7.09
C VAL A 124 -7.81 -9.30 -6.43
N PRO A 125 -7.09 -10.32 -5.92
CA PRO A 125 -5.94 -10.13 -5.03
C PRO A 125 -4.76 -9.38 -5.65
N HIS A 126 -4.63 -9.35 -6.98
CA HIS A 126 -3.57 -8.62 -7.68
C HIS A 126 -3.87 -7.12 -7.86
N LEU A 127 -5.13 -6.70 -7.69
CA LEU A 127 -5.52 -5.30 -7.81
C LEU A 127 -5.64 -4.61 -6.45
N LYS A 128 -5.07 -3.43 -6.36
CA LYS A 128 -5.32 -2.56 -5.22
C LYS A 128 -6.60 -1.75 -5.48
N GLY A 129 -7.62 -1.98 -4.66
CA GLY A 129 -8.88 -1.22 -4.77
C GLY A 129 -10.12 -2.02 -4.40
N PRO A 130 -10.59 -2.96 -5.22
CA PRO A 130 -11.88 -3.64 -5.04
C PRO A 130 -12.08 -4.20 -3.63
N ASP A 131 -11.07 -4.83 -3.10
CA ASP A 131 -11.13 -5.55 -1.82
C ASP A 131 -10.78 -4.68 -0.59
N LEU A 132 -10.54 -3.36 -0.74
CA LEU A 132 -10.18 -2.50 0.41
C LEU A 132 -11.15 -2.57 1.59
N PRO A 133 -12.48 -2.65 1.41
CA PRO A 133 -13.40 -2.83 2.54
C PRO A 133 -13.19 -4.17 3.26
N ALA A 134 -12.94 -5.24 2.52
CA ALA A 134 -12.66 -6.57 3.08
C ALA A 134 -11.32 -6.57 3.84
N MET A 135 -10.29 -5.94 3.29
CA MET A 135 -8.98 -5.78 3.94
C MET A 135 -9.08 -4.96 5.23
N SER A 136 -9.90 -3.91 5.24
CA SER A 136 -10.14 -3.12 6.46
C SER A 136 -10.79 -3.96 7.56
N ARG A 137 -11.79 -4.79 7.22
CA ARG A 137 -12.41 -5.72 8.17
C ARG A 137 -11.40 -6.75 8.69
N LEU A 138 -10.55 -7.29 7.82
CA LEU A 138 -9.52 -8.24 8.20
C LEU A 138 -8.54 -7.66 9.22
N ARG A 139 -8.10 -6.40 9.01
CA ARG A 139 -7.28 -5.68 10.01
C ARG A 139 -8.01 -5.46 11.33
N GLN A 140 -9.30 -5.09 11.29
CA GLN A 140 -10.10 -4.92 12.51
C GLN A 140 -10.21 -6.23 13.31
N GLU A 141 -10.31 -7.37 12.64
CA GLU A 141 -10.27 -8.68 13.32
C GLU A 141 -8.91 -8.95 13.95
N ALA A 142 -7.80 -8.64 13.25
CA ALA A 142 -6.47 -8.76 13.82
C ALA A 142 -6.28 -7.85 15.05
N GLN A 143 -6.83 -6.63 15.03
CA GLN A 143 -6.77 -5.69 16.15
C GLN A 143 -7.42 -6.24 17.44
N LYS A 144 -8.44 -7.07 17.32
CA LYS A 144 -9.06 -7.73 18.49
C LYS A 144 -8.10 -8.71 19.20
N THR A 145 -7.05 -9.15 18.52
CA THR A 145 -6.02 -10.03 19.09
C THR A 145 -4.76 -9.27 19.53
N GLY A 146 -4.76 -7.96 19.44
CA GLY A 146 -3.59 -7.11 19.74
C GLY A 146 -2.63 -6.90 18.56
N ALA A 147 -2.96 -7.41 17.35
CA ALA A 147 -2.16 -7.20 16.16
C ALA A 147 -2.62 -5.96 15.39
N GLY A 148 -1.67 -5.23 14.78
CA GLY A 148 -1.96 -4.07 13.93
C GLY A 148 -2.16 -4.42 12.44
N GLU A 149 -1.79 -5.65 12.05
CA GLU A 149 -1.83 -6.12 10.66
C GLU A 149 -2.22 -7.59 10.57
N ALA A 150 -2.99 -7.93 9.54
CA ALA A 150 -3.38 -9.30 9.25
C ALA A 150 -2.55 -9.84 8.09
N VAL A 151 -1.96 -11.03 8.25
CA VAL A 151 -1.20 -11.73 7.20
C VAL A 151 -2.08 -12.74 6.51
N ILE A 152 -2.14 -12.66 5.21
CA ILE A 152 -2.91 -13.54 4.34
C ILE A 152 -2.02 -14.68 3.87
N LEU A 153 -2.57 -15.88 3.90
CA LEU A 153 -1.91 -17.08 3.40
C LEU A 153 -2.67 -17.64 2.20
N ASP A 154 -1.92 -18.16 1.23
CA ASP A 154 -2.43 -18.99 0.15
C ASP A 154 -1.75 -20.36 0.21
N GLY A 155 -2.52 -21.44 0.24
CA GLY A 155 -1.96 -22.78 0.41
C GLY A 155 -1.08 -22.97 1.66
N GLY A 156 -1.24 -22.10 2.68
CA GLY A 156 -0.40 -22.10 3.89
C GLY A 156 0.86 -21.22 3.78
N HIS A 157 1.13 -20.62 2.63
CA HIS A 157 2.28 -19.75 2.40
C HIS A 157 1.91 -18.28 2.54
N VAL A 158 2.84 -17.49 3.09
CA VAL A 158 2.70 -16.04 3.25
C VAL A 158 2.61 -15.37 1.88
N THR A 159 1.55 -14.64 1.63
CA THR A 159 1.37 -13.91 0.36
C THR A 159 1.44 -12.40 0.54
N ASP A 160 0.59 -11.86 1.41
CA ASP A 160 0.40 -10.42 1.55
C ASP A 160 -0.06 -10.08 2.97
N GLY A 161 -0.01 -8.84 3.35
CA GLY A 161 -0.76 -8.30 4.49
C GLY A 161 -2.00 -7.56 4.02
N ALA A 162 -2.97 -7.36 4.90
CA ALA A 162 -4.19 -6.62 4.56
C ALA A 162 -3.91 -5.17 4.10
N SER A 163 -2.78 -4.60 4.50
CA SER A 163 -2.36 -3.26 4.06
C SER A 163 -0.86 -3.13 3.79
N THR A 164 -0.10 -4.22 3.82
CA THR A 164 1.37 -4.24 3.72
C THR A 164 1.82 -5.40 2.86
N ALA A 165 2.98 -5.25 2.20
CA ALA A 165 3.75 -6.38 1.73
C ALA A 165 4.73 -6.83 2.83
N LEU A 166 5.07 -8.11 2.87
CA LEU A 166 6.03 -8.66 3.80
C LEU A 166 7.37 -8.93 3.10
N LEU A 167 8.45 -8.62 3.80
CA LEU A 167 9.82 -8.91 3.40
C LEU A 167 10.54 -9.50 4.61
N TRP A 168 11.50 -10.39 4.39
CA TRP A 168 12.28 -10.96 5.48
C TRP A 168 13.75 -11.13 5.11
N TRP A 169 14.58 -11.20 6.15
CA TRP A 169 16.01 -11.33 6.01
C TRP A 169 16.47 -12.71 6.48
N ARG A 170 17.31 -13.34 5.67
CA ARG A 170 18.12 -14.48 6.08
C ARG A 170 19.59 -14.11 5.92
N GLY A 171 20.29 -13.88 7.05
CA GLY A 171 21.65 -13.37 6.99
C GLY A 171 21.75 -12.01 6.28
N GLY A 172 22.45 -11.97 5.17
CA GLY A 172 22.65 -10.77 4.35
C GLY A 172 21.71 -10.63 3.16
N GLU A 173 20.78 -11.55 2.96
CA GLU A 173 19.89 -11.64 1.79
C GLU A 173 18.45 -11.26 2.15
N LEU A 174 17.78 -10.56 1.25
CA LEU A 174 16.41 -10.10 1.39
C LEU A 174 15.48 -10.99 0.57
N PHE A 175 14.40 -11.44 1.20
CA PHE A 175 13.40 -12.30 0.57
C PHE A 175 12.02 -11.63 0.50
N THR A 176 11.23 -12.05 -0.46
CA THR A 176 9.84 -11.63 -0.67
C THR A 176 9.01 -12.82 -1.13
N PRO A 177 7.68 -12.83 -0.87
CA PRO A 177 6.82 -13.82 -1.50
C PRO A 177 6.92 -13.73 -3.04
N PRO A 178 6.87 -14.84 -3.78
CA PRO A 178 6.88 -14.85 -5.24
C PRO A 178 5.72 -14.06 -5.86
N LEU A 179 5.94 -13.49 -7.05
CA LEU A 179 4.92 -12.71 -7.77
C LEU A 179 3.77 -13.56 -8.34
N ASN A 180 3.96 -14.87 -8.49
CA ASN A 180 2.91 -15.79 -8.92
C ASN A 180 1.87 -16.07 -7.82
N LEU A 181 2.16 -15.76 -6.57
CA LEU A 181 1.18 -15.83 -5.49
C LEU A 181 0.15 -14.69 -5.58
N PRO A 182 -1.10 -14.93 -5.12
CA PRO A 182 -2.17 -13.92 -5.20
C PRO A 182 -1.88 -12.74 -4.26
N ARG A 183 -1.25 -11.70 -4.77
CA ARG A 183 -0.88 -10.50 -4.02
C ARG A 183 -0.80 -9.24 -4.87
N VAL A 184 -0.90 -8.09 -4.24
CA VAL A 184 -0.66 -6.80 -4.89
C VAL A 184 0.83 -6.62 -5.15
N ASP A 185 1.21 -6.16 -6.35
CA ASP A 185 2.59 -5.71 -6.59
C ASP A 185 2.84 -4.38 -5.86
N SER A 186 3.43 -4.49 -4.67
CA SER A 186 3.63 -3.38 -3.76
C SER A 186 4.71 -2.42 -4.25
N VAL A 187 4.36 -1.15 -4.48
CA VAL A 187 5.35 -0.10 -4.81
C VAL A 187 6.40 0.04 -3.72
N ALA A 188 6.02 -0.05 -2.45
CA ALA A 188 6.98 0.01 -1.34
C ALA A 188 7.97 -1.16 -1.38
N ALA A 189 7.50 -2.40 -1.59
CA ALA A 189 8.37 -3.56 -1.73
C ALA A 189 9.29 -3.44 -2.96
N ARG A 190 8.76 -3.01 -4.11
CA ARG A 190 9.56 -2.73 -5.32
C ARG A 190 10.65 -1.70 -5.05
N THR A 191 10.34 -0.64 -4.31
CA THR A 191 11.33 0.40 -3.96
C THR A 191 12.41 -0.15 -3.05
N VAL A 192 12.06 -0.96 -2.03
CA VAL A 192 13.03 -1.63 -1.16
C VAL A 192 13.93 -2.57 -1.98
N ARG A 193 13.37 -3.38 -2.88
CA ARG A 193 14.14 -4.25 -3.79
C ARG A 193 15.08 -3.45 -4.70
N GLY A 194 14.63 -2.30 -5.20
CA GLY A 194 15.46 -1.39 -6.00
C GLY A 194 16.66 -0.84 -5.20
N VAL A 195 16.46 -0.49 -3.92
CA VAL A 195 17.55 -0.08 -3.02
C VAL A 195 18.49 -1.26 -2.77
N ALA A 196 17.97 -2.48 -2.57
CA ALA A 196 18.79 -3.68 -2.40
C ALA A 196 19.71 -3.90 -3.61
N ALA A 197 19.15 -3.87 -4.81
CA ALA A 197 19.91 -4.00 -6.05
C ALA A 197 21.01 -2.94 -6.18
N ALA A 198 20.71 -1.68 -5.87
CA ALA A 198 21.68 -0.60 -5.91
C ALA A 198 22.83 -0.76 -4.89
N LEU A 199 22.57 -1.49 -3.79
CA LEU A 199 23.57 -1.78 -2.75
C LEU A 199 24.30 -3.12 -2.96
N GLY A 200 23.97 -3.87 -4.01
CA GLY A 200 24.51 -5.22 -4.21
C GLY A 200 24.00 -6.24 -3.20
N VAL A 201 22.88 -5.97 -2.53
CA VAL A 201 22.24 -6.92 -1.60
C VAL A 201 21.44 -7.91 -2.43
N PRO A 202 21.69 -9.23 -2.28
CA PRO A 202 20.89 -10.25 -2.96
C PRO A 202 19.42 -10.16 -2.57
N VAL A 203 18.53 -10.34 -3.56
CA VAL A 203 17.08 -10.40 -3.34
C VAL A 203 16.56 -11.64 -4.06
N ASP A 204 15.84 -12.48 -3.32
CA ASP A 204 15.23 -13.67 -3.90
C ASP A 204 13.75 -13.79 -3.51
N GLU A 205 13.05 -14.68 -4.18
CA GLU A 205 11.65 -15.02 -3.91
C GLU A 205 11.58 -16.37 -3.20
N GLU A 206 10.81 -16.45 -2.11
CA GLU A 206 10.68 -17.67 -1.33
C GLU A 206 9.22 -17.90 -0.92
N GLU A 207 8.70 -19.10 -1.17
CA GLU A 207 7.42 -19.54 -0.61
C GLU A 207 7.64 -20.08 0.81
N VAL A 208 7.09 -19.39 1.81
CA VAL A 208 7.27 -19.77 3.22
C VAL A 208 5.95 -19.82 3.97
N SER A 209 5.83 -20.80 4.84
CA SER A 209 4.81 -20.77 5.90
C SER A 209 5.26 -19.83 7.02
N PRO A 210 4.33 -19.35 7.88
CA PRO A 210 4.72 -18.51 9.02
C PRO A 210 5.78 -19.18 9.92
N SER A 211 5.71 -20.47 10.16
CA SER A 211 6.67 -21.19 11.00
C SER A 211 8.10 -21.21 10.45
N GLN A 212 8.26 -21.14 9.13
CA GLN A 212 9.58 -21.07 8.49
C GLN A 212 10.25 -19.68 8.63
N LEU A 213 9.54 -18.69 9.14
CA LEU A 213 10.07 -17.36 9.48
C LEU A 213 10.61 -17.29 10.92
N GLU A 214 10.58 -18.41 11.67
CA GLU A 214 11.17 -18.48 13.02
C GLU A 214 12.62 -17.98 13.02
N GLY A 215 12.95 -17.06 13.92
CA GLY A 215 14.29 -16.50 14.06
C GLY A 215 14.73 -15.56 12.93
N THR A 216 13.81 -15.12 12.07
CA THR A 216 14.14 -14.16 11.00
C THR A 216 13.71 -12.74 11.37
N VAL A 217 14.34 -11.74 10.74
CA VAL A 217 13.90 -10.35 10.79
C VAL A 217 12.86 -10.13 9.71
N VAL A 218 11.65 -9.75 10.10
CA VAL A 218 10.53 -9.49 9.19
C VAL A 218 10.21 -8.00 9.14
N TRP A 219 9.99 -7.50 7.95
CA TRP A 219 9.49 -6.14 7.70
C TRP A 219 8.10 -6.16 7.07
N ALA A 220 7.22 -5.29 7.57
CA ALA A 220 5.96 -4.96 6.94
C ALA A 220 6.10 -3.61 6.24
N VAL A 221 5.95 -3.58 4.92
CA VAL A 221 6.21 -2.37 4.12
C VAL A 221 4.96 -1.89 3.40
N ASN A 222 4.72 -0.59 3.42
CA ASN A 222 3.66 0.03 2.63
C ASN A 222 3.98 1.49 2.31
N ALA A 223 3.13 2.11 1.50
CA ALA A 223 3.32 3.48 1.01
C ALA A 223 2.97 4.58 2.02
N LEU A 224 2.40 4.24 3.18
CA LEU A 224 2.13 5.18 4.28
C LEU A 224 3.29 5.21 5.27
N HIS A 225 3.64 4.05 5.83
CA HIS A 225 4.59 3.94 6.94
C HIS A 225 6.03 3.66 6.47
N GLY A 226 6.24 3.37 5.17
CA GLY A 226 7.52 2.86 4.71
C GLY A 226 7.80 1.47 5.28
N ILE A 227 8.98 1.27 5.86
CA ILE A 227 9.37 0.02 6.53
C ILE A 227 8.93 0.06 7.99
N ARG A 228 8.12 -0.90 8.41
CA ARG A 228 7.81 -1.17 9.82
C ARG A 228 8.52 -2.45 10.26
N ALA A 229 9.20 -2.39 11.40
CA ALA A 229 9.70 -3.60 12.06
C ALA A 229 8.53 -4.43 12.57
N VAL A 230 8.67 -5.76 12.53
CA VAL A 230 7.67 -6.69 13.09
C VAL A 230 8.23 -7.32 14.36
N PRO A 231 7.92 -6.75 15.55
CA PRO A 231 8.46 -7.25 16.81
C PRO A 231 7.82 -8.57 17.26
N ALA A 232 6.60 -8.86 16.80
CA ALA A 232 5.88 -10.05 17.22
C ALA A 232 4.84 -10.49 16.16
N TRP A 233 4.50 -11.77 16.21
CA TRP A 233 3.41 -12.37 15.46
C TRP A 233 2.52 -13.16 16.43
N VAL A 234 1.28 -12.75 16.62
CA VAL A 234 0.34 -13.35 17.57
C VAL A 234 0.09 -14.81 17.19
N ASN A 235 0.38 -15.73 18.10
CA ASN A 235 0.30 -17.17 17.89
C ASN A 235 1.09 -17.68 16.66
N GLY A 236 2.14 -16.94 16.29
CA GLY A 236 3.01 -17.22 15.15
C GLY A 236 4.46 -17.42 15.57
N PRO A 237 5.41 -17.33 14.63
CA PRO A 237 6.83 -17.51 14.89
C PRO A 237 7.40 -16.42 15.81
N ARG A 238 8.46 -16.75 16.53
CA ARG A 238 9.29 -15.78 17.24
C ARG A 238 10.22 -15.12 16.20
N LEU A 239 10.18 -13.80 16.13
CA LEU A 239 10.92 -13.02 15.16
C LEU A 239 12.11 -12.31 15.81
N GLU A 240 13.19 -12.19 15.07
CA GLU A 240 14.34 -11.39 15.45
C GLU A 240 14.16 -9.93 15.05
N GLN A 241 14.95 -9.07 15.69
CA GLN A 241 14.98 -7.63 15.41
C GLN A 241 16.39 -7.20 15.03
N ASP A 242 16.48 -6.41 13.96
CA ASP A 242 17.71 -5.71 13.57
C ASP A 242 17.39 -4.21 13.46
N ALA A 243 17.46 -3.54 14.59
CA ALA A 243 17.13 -2.11 14.67
C ALA A 243 18.10 -1.26 13.83
N ALA A 244 19.39 -1.63 13.79
CA ALA A 244 20.41 -0.89 13.04
C ALA A 244 20.16 -1.00 11.53
N ARG A 245 19.91 -2.21 11.02
CA ARG A 245 19.54 -2.44 9.62
C ARG A 245 18.26 -1.70 9.27
N THR A 246 17.22 -1.84 10.09
CA THR A 246 15.93 -1.21 9.85
C THR A 246 16.06 0.31 9.78
N ALA A 247 16.77 0.94 10.70
CA ALA A 247 17.00 2.39 10.69
C ALA A 247 17.79 2.85 9.46
N ALA A 248 18.88 2.12 9.12
CA ALA A 248 19.68 2.43 7.95
C ALA A 248 18.86 2.35 6.64
N TRP A 249 17.96 1.38 6.51
CA TRP A 249 17.13 1.23 5.32
C TRP A 249 16.03 2.28 5.23
N ARG A 250 15.42 2.66 6.37
CA ARG A 250 14.48 3.79 6.41
C ARG A 250 15.13 5.08 5.95
N ALA A 251 16.34 5.37 6.45
CA ALA A 251 17.09 6.57 6.03
C ALA A 251 17.36 6.59 4.52
N ARG A 252 17.71 5.44 3.94
CA ARG A 252 17.92 5.32 2.48
C ARG A 252 16.64 5.58 1.69
N LEU A 253 15.51 5.02 2.14
CA LEU A 253 14.22 5.27 1.48
C LEU A 253 13.81 6.74 1.60
N ALA A 254 13.97 7.35 2.77
CA ALA A 254 13.67 8.76 2.98
C ALA A 254 14.49 9.67 2.04
N ALA A 255 15.76 9.34 1.81
CA ALA A 255 16.64 10.08 0.89
C ALA A 255 16.21 9.98 -0.60
N LEU A 256 15.32 9.06 -0.95
CA LEU A 256 14.76 8.92 -2.30
C LEU A 256 13.49 9.74 -2.52
N ALA A 257 12.91 10.31 -1.49
CA ALA A 257 11.74 11.19 -1.64
C ALA A 257 12.10 12.40 -2.51
N ARG A 258 11.16 12.82 -3.34
CA ARG A 258 11.33 13.96 -4.27
C ARG A 258 10.14 14.91 -4.13
N PRO A 259 10.35 16.22 -4.33
CA PRO A 259 9.25 17.17 -4.42
C PRO A 259 8.22 16.75 -5.47
N LEU A 260 6.93 17.02 -5.16
CA LEU A 260 5.82 16.80 -6.08
C LEU A 260 5.77 17.88 -7.17
#